data_bd6fb9e93d23c5259c9be86c3d204804
#
_entry.id   bd6fb9e93d23c5259c9be86c3d204804
#
_cell.length_a   1.000
_cell.length_b   1.000
_cell.length_c   1.000
_cell.angle_alpha   90.00
_cell.angle_beta   90.00
_cell.angle_gamma   90.00
#
_symmetry.space_group_name_H-M   'P 1'
#
loop_
_entity.id
_entity.type
_entity.pdbx_description
1 polymer ?
#
loop_
_entity_poly.entity_id
_entity_poly.type
_entity_poly.pdbx_seq_one_letter_code
_entity_poly.pdbx_strand_id
1 'polypeptide(L)'
;MALDITPTRSELINLKRRIKQTKNGYKLLKMKRDGLFHEFRTLLSDMIKAKRELTESYVLAKSRIDLANSIEGGLKVRSAAIANSACPEVEVERRNIMGVVVPSVSGTNLKQTFGERSIGFTGSSPYIDEAADSFGNLIERMVKAAEMEATLKRLLAEIEATKRRVNALEFKVIPELEEARVFIQLRLEEMEREETFRLKRFKNK
;
A
#
# COMPACT_ATOMS: atom_id res chain seq x y z
N MET A 1 -4.12 30.00 -14.46
CA MET A 1 -4.84 29.87 -15.75
C MET A 1 -6.12 30.63 -15.61
N ALA A 2 -6.35 31.68 -16.42
CA ALA A 2 -7.65 32.34 -16.46
C ALA A 2 -8.65 31.30 -16.96
N LEU A 3 -9.58 30.90 -16.11
CA LEU A 3 -10.69 30.06 -16.51
C LEU A 3 -11.53 30.91 -17.49
N ASP A 4 -11.57 30.52 -18.76
CA ASP A 4 -12.41 31.11 -19.79
C ASP A 4 -13.86 30.71 -19.47
N ILE A 5 -14.42 31.35 -18.42
CA ILE A 5 -15.76 31.03 -17.90
C ILE A 5 -16.70 32.12 -18.35
N THR A 6 -17.65 31.79 -19.20
CA THR A 6 -18.73 32.71 -19.59
C THR A 6 -19.63 32.99 -18.37
N PRO A 7 -19.83 34.26 -17.97
CA PRO A 7 -20.63 34.60 -16.80
C PRO A 7 -22.13 34.47 -17.10
N THR A 8 -22.67 33.25 -16.91
CA THR A 8 -24.09 32.96 -17.07
C THR A 8 -24.69 32.39 -15.78
N ARG A 9 -26.02 32.62 -15.59
CA ARG A 9 -26.75 32.05 -14.43
C ARG A 9 -26.70 30.53 -14.41
N SER A 10 -26.73 29.88 -15.58
CA SER A 10 -26.61 28.42 -15.71
C SER A 10 -25.23 27.93 -15.22
N GLU A 11 -24.17 28.62 -15.62
CA GLU A 11 -22.81 28.27 -15.22
C GLU A 11 -22.62 28.47 -13.72
N LEU A 12 -23.19 29.48 -13.10
CA LEU A 12 -23.18 29.67 -11.65
C LEU A 12 -23.80 28.48 -10.90
N ILE A 13 -24.93 27.96 -11.40
CA ILE A 13 -25.60 26.79 -10.80
C ILE A 13 -24.73 25.55 -10.94
N ASN A 14 -24.17 25.31 -12.11
CA ASN A 14 -23.28 24.20 -12.38
C ASN A 14 -22.03 24.25 -11.49
N LEU A 15 -21.45 25.44 -11.36
CA LEU A 15 -20.27 25.64 -10.51
C LEU A 15 -20.56 25.39 -9.03
N LYS A 16 -21.70 25.86 -8.51
CA LYS A 16 -22.15 25.56 -7.15
C LYS A 16 -22.32 24.06 -6.92
N ARG A 17 -22.89 23.33 -7.90
CA ARG A 17 -23.01 21.86 -7.86
C ARG A 17 -21.65 21.21 -7.85
N ARG A 18 -20.74 21.65 -8.70
CA ARG A 18 -19.36 21.14 -8.79
C ARG A 18 -18.58 21.35 -7.50
N ILE A 19 -18.66 22.53 -6.88
CA ILE A 19 -18.06 22.83 -5.58
C ILE A 19 -18.57 21.86 -4.50
N LYS A 20 -19.90 21.65 -4.44
CA LYS A 20 -20.51 20.71 -3.48
C LYS A 20 -20.01 19.28 -3.68
N GLN A 21 -19.96 18.82 -4.94
CA GLN A 21 -19.42 17.48 -5.29
C GLN A 21 -17.95 17.35 -4.90
N THR A 22 -17.12 18.36 -5.23
CA THR A 22 -15.69 18.36 -4.91
C THR A 22 -15.44 18.35 -3.40
N LYS A 23 -16.21 19.14 -2.62
CA LYS A 23 -16.15 19.13 -1.16
C LYS A 23 -16.54 17.77 -0.55
N ASN A 24 -17.56 17.12 -1.11
CA ASN A 24 -17.94 15.78 -0.69
C ASN A 24 -16.86 14.75 -1.06
N GLY A 25 -16.30 14.80 -2.26
CA GLY A 25 -15.20 13.96 -2.70
C GLY A 25 -13.96 14.12 -1.83
N TYR A 26 -13.61 15.37 -1.47
CA TYR A 26 -12.53 15.66 -0.51
C TYR A 26 -12.76 14.97 0.84
N LYS A 27 -13.97 15.08 1.41
CA LYS A 27 -14.30 14.42 2.69
C LYS A 27 -14.16 12.89 2.61
N LEU A 28 -14.66 12.28 1.52
CA LEU A 28 -14.57 10.84 1.32
C LEU A 28 -13.11 10.36 1.16
N LEU A 29 -12.31 11.08 0.38
CA LEU A 29 -10.89 10.77 0.22
C LEU A 29 -10.09 10.96 1.51
N LYS A 30 -10.45 11.96 2.32
CA LYS A 30 -9.86 12.16 3.65
C LYS A 30 -10.16 10.99 4.57
N MET A 31 -11.42 10.54 4.63
CA MET A 31 -11.80 9.35 5.41
C MET A 31 -11.10 8.08 4.90
N LYS A 32 -10.99 7.91 3.57
CA LYS A 32 -10.25 6.78 2.98
C LYS A 32 -8.78 6.81 3.41
N ARG A 33 -8.12 7.97 3.34
CA ARG A 33 -6.71 8.13 3.76
C ARG A 33 -6.53 7.77 5.24
N ASP A 34 -7.42 8.28 6.09
CA ASP A 34 -7.33 8.06 7.53
C ASP A 34 -7.57 6.58 7.90
N GLY A 35 -8.49 5.90 7.20
CA GLY A 35 -8.69 4.46 7.32
C GLY A 35 -7.47 3.65 6.87
N LEU A 36 -6.91 3.95 5.69
CA LEU A 36 -5.68 3.30 5.21
C LEU A 36 -4.51 3.51 6.16
N PHE A 37 -4.40 4.68 6.77
CA PHE A 37 -3.36 4.97 7.75
C PHE A 37 -3.52 4.16 9.04
N HIS A 38 -4.75 3.93 9.47
CA HIS A 38 -5.03 3.07 10.64
C HIS A 38 -4.60 1.62 10.37
N GLU A 39 -5.02 1.05 9.23
CA GLU A 39 -4.60 -0.29 8.80
C GLU A 39 -3.08 -0.41 8.66
N PHE A 40 -2.45 0.56 8.03
CA PHE A 40 -1.00 0.61 7.91
C PHE A 40 -0.30 0.58 9.26
N ARG A 41 -0.80 1.34 10.27
CA ARG A 41 -0.19 1.39 11.60
C ARG A 41 -0.31 0.06 12.33
N THR A 42 -1.43 -0.64 12.19
CA THR A 42 -1.65 -1.97 12.77
C THR A 42 -0.69 -2.98 12.17
N LEU A 43 -0.65 -3.07 10.83
CA LEU A 43 0.25 -3.97 10.12
C LEU A 43 1.73 -3.66 10.36
N LEU A 44 2.09 -2.39 10.54
CA LEU A 44 3.47 -2.00 10.85
C LEU A 44 3.93 -2.58 12.19
N SER A 45 3.07 -2.56 13.22
CA SER A 45 3.39 -3.12 14.53
C SER A 45 3.66 -4.64 14.45
N ASP A 46 2.84 -5.35 13.65
CA ASP A 46 2.95 -6.79 13.48
C ASP A 46 4.17 -7.17 12.62
N MET A 47 4.48 -6.36 11.59
CA MET A 47 5.70 -6.53 10.80
C MET A 47 6.98 -6.35 11.63
N ILE A 48 7.00 -5.38 12.56
CA ILE A 48 8.16 -5.18 13.44
C ILE A 48 8.39 -6.41 14.32
N LYS A 49 7.33 -7.02 14.85
CA LYS A 49 7.42 -8.27 15.62
C LYS A 49 7.93 -9.42 14.75
N ALA A 50 7.30 -9.63 13.58
CA ALA A 50 7.70 -10.66 12.64
C ALA A 50 9.16 -10.53 12.19
N LYS A 51 9.64 -9.31 12.00
CA LYS A 51 11.04 -9.05 11.64
C LYS A 51 12.02 -9.37 12.77
N ARG A 52 11.64 -9.13 14.02
CA ARG A 52 12.46 -9.55 15.20
C ARG A 52 12.53 -11.06 15.28
N GLU A 53 11.40 -11.76 15.20
CA GLU A 53 11.34 -13.22 15.20
C GLU A 53 12.13 -13.84 14.04
N LEU A 54 12.09 -13.22 12.86
CA LEU A 54 12.89 -13.60 11.70
C LEU A 54 14.39 -13.47 12.01
N THR A 55 14.80 -12.35 12.60
CA THR A 55 16.22 -12.12 12.94
C THR A 55 16.73 -13.14 13.97
N GLU A 56 15.93 -13.42 15.00
CA GLU A 56 16.27 -14.44 16.01
C GLU A 56 16.39 -15.83 15.37
N SER A 57 15.46 -16.19 14.51
CA SER A 57 15.49 -17.47 13.78
C SER A 57 16.69 -17.57 12.85
N TYR A 58 17.07 -16.47 12.20
CA TYR A 58 18.26 -16.42 11.34
C TYR A 58 19.54 -16.66 12.14
N VAL A 59 19.69 -16.01 13.31
CA VAL A 59 20.84 -16.20 14.18
C VAL A 59 20.94 -17.66 14.65
N LEU A 60 19.81 -18.26 15.03
CA LEU A 60 19.74 -19.67 15.40
C LEU A 60 20.13 -20.61 14.25
N ALA A 61 19.55 -20.43 13.09
CA ALA A 61 19.84 -21.25 11.91
C ALA A 61 21.30 -21.11 11.49
N LYS A 62 21.85 -19.90 11.56
CA LYS A 62 23.27 -19.65 11.28
C LYS A 62 24.19 -20.35 12.27
N SER A 63 23.91 -20.28 13.57
CA SER A 63 24.73 -20.96 14.58
C SER A 63 24.72 -22.47 14.39
N ARG A 64 23.59 -23.07 14.00
CA ARG A 64 23.47 -24.52 13.77
C ARG A 64 24.22 -24.98 12.52
N ILE A 65 24.18 -24.19 11.42
CA ILE A 65 24.95 -24.55 10.23
C ILE A 65 26.45 -24.35 10.44
N ASP A 66 26.88 -23.37 11.24
CA ASP A 66 28.27 -23.16 11.61
C ASP A 66 28.77 -24.33 12.47
N LEU A 67 27.95 -24.86 13.39
CA LEU A 67 28.22 -26.05 14.16
C LEU A 67 28.35 -27.31 13.27
N ALA A 68 27.38 -27.51 12.36
CA ALA A 68 27.40 -28.62 11.40
C ALA A 68 28.68 -28.58 10.52
N ASN A 69 29.04 -27.39 10.02
CA ASN A 69 30.26 -27.19 9.24
C ASN A 69 31.55 -27.50 10.05
N SER A 70 31.56 -27.18 11.34
CA SER A 70 32.71 -27.41 12.20
C SER A 70 32.91 -28.90 12.53
N ILE A 71 31.83 -29.67 12.67
CA ILE A 71 31.88 -31.08 13.04
C ILE A 71 32.06 -31.99 11.81
N GLU A 72 31.22 -31.77 10.77
CA GLU A 72 31.16 -32.67 9.60
C GLU A 72 32.01 -32.19 8.42
N GLY A 73 32.43 -30.94 8.42
CA GLY A 73 33.17 -30.31 7.35
C GLY A 73 32.26 -29.78 6.23
N GLY A 74 32.65 -28.65 5.65
CA GLY A 74 31.85 -27.89 4.67
C GLY A 74 31.54 -28.67 3.38
N LEU A 75 32.33 -29.70 3.02
CA LEU A 75 32.09 -30.50 1.83
C LEU A 75 30.86 -31.40 2.00
N LYS A 76 30.72 -32.06 3.13
CA LYS A 76 29.55 -32.91 3.43
C LYS A 76 28.27 -32.10 3.52
N VAL A 77 28.30 -30.95 4.19
CA VAL A 77 27.16 -30.04 4.30
C VAL A 77 26.71 -29.56 2.92
N ARG A 78 27.63 -29.20 2.03
CA ARG A 78 27.32 -28.79 0.64
C ARG A 78 26.79 -29.97 -0.16
N SER A 79 27.30 -31.15 -0.06
CA SER A 79 26.80 -32.33 -0.78
C SER A 79 25.36 -32.66 -0.34
N ALA A 80 25.07 -32.60 0.95
CA ALA A 80 23.72 -32.77 1.50
C ALA A 80 22.75 -31.70 0.98
N ALA A 81 23.17 -30.43 0.90
CA ALA A 81 22.38 -29.35 0.37
C ALA A 81 22.05 -29.52 -1.12
N ILE A 82 23.00 -30.02 -1.93
CA ILE A 82 22.80 -30.28 -3.37
C ILE A 82 21.90 -31.49 -3.59
N ALA A 83 21.99 -32.52 -2.73
CA ALA A 83 21.12 -33.69 -2.80
C ALA A 83 19.65 -33.37 -2.55
N ASN A 84 19.38 -32.33 -1.81
CA ASN A 84 18.00 -31.84 -1.58
C ASN A 84 17.52 -31.00 -2.78
N SER A 85 16.86 -31.65 -3.74
CA SER A 85 16.35 -31.05 -4.98
C SER A 85 14.95 -30.43 -4.86
N ALA A 86 14.30 -30.57 -3.71
CA ALA A 86 12.95 -30.06 -3.55
C ALA A 86 12.95 -28.53 -3.33
N CYS A 87 12.31 -27.82 -4.25
CA CYS A 87 12.08 -26.38 -4.15
C CYS A 87 10.76 -26.09 -3.43
N PRO A 88 10.74 -25.16 -2.48
CA PRO A 88 9.49 -24.68 -1.92
C PRO A 88 8.67 -23.95 -3.00
N GLU A 89 7.40 -24.31 -3.13
CA GLU A 89 6.47 -23.63 -4.02
C GLU A 89 5.72 -22.54 -3.27
N VAL A 90 5.64 -21.37 -3.89
CA VAL A 90 4.99 -20.18 -3.33
C VAL A 90 3.88 -19.74 -4.26
N GLU A 91 2.66 -19.83 -3.79
CA GLU A 91 1.48 -19.31 -4.50
C GLU A 91 1.15 -17.90 -4.00
N VAL A 92 0.90 -17.00 -4.94
CA VAL A 92 0.58 -15.61 -4.64
C VAL A 92 -0.86 -15.33 -5.05
N GLU A 93 -1.71 -15.15 -4.07
CA GLU A 93 -3.10 -14.72 -4.25
C GLU A 93 -3.24 -13.20 -4.12
N ARG A 94 -4.36 -12.67 -4.61
CA ARG A 94 -4.67 -11.25 -4.50
C ARG A 94 -5.75 -11.04 -3.45
N ARG A 95 -5.44 -10.27 -2.42
CA ARG A 95 -6.39 -9.84 -1.39
C ARG A 95 -6.64 -8.35 -1.53
N ASN A 96 -7.87 -7.90 -1.22
CA ASN A 96 -8.22 -6.49 -1.26
C ASN A 96 -8.37 -5.95 0.18
N ILE A 97 -7.60 -4.90 0.49
CA ILE A 97 -7.68 -4.18 1.77
C ILE A 97 -8.07 -2.73 1.45
N MET A 98 -9.28 -2.33 1.80
CA MET A 98 -9.83 -0.98 1.59
C MET A 98 -9.66 -0.43 0.16
N GLY A 99 -9.79 -1.31 -0.86
CA GLY A 99 -9.63 -0.95 -2.26
C GLY A 99 -8.19 -0.97 -2.77
N VAL A 100 -7.24 -1.46 -1.97
CA VAL A 100 -5.85 -1.70 -2.39
C VAL A 100 -5.64 -3.20 -2.56
N VAL A 101 -5.18 -3.59 -3.74
CA VAL A 101 -4.85 -5.00 -4.04
C VAL A 101 -3.48 -5.32 -3.46
N VAL A 102 -3.46 -6.19 -2.46
CA VAL A 102 -2.23 -6.66 -1.79
C VAL A 102 -2.00 -8.14 -2.10
N PRO A 103 -0.75 -8.61 -2.11
CA PRO A 103 -0.45 -10.03 -2.24
C PRO A 103 -0.75 -10.75 -0.92
N SER A 104 -1.35 -11.91 -1.00
CA SER A 104 -1.40 -12.91 0.06
C SER A 104 -0.57 -14.11 -0.39
N VAL A 105 0.37 -14.50 0.42
CA VAL A 105 1.36 -15.52 0.05
C VAL A 105 1.08 -16.80 0.83
N SER A 106 0.70 -17.85 0.11
CA SER A 106 0.59 -19.21 0.65
C SER A 106 1.77 -20.04 0.14
N GLY A 107 2.43 -20.73 1.03
CA GLY A 107 3.54 -21.60 0.66
C GLY A 107 3.19 -23.04 0.93
N THR A 108 3.32 -23.89 -0.07
CA THR A 108 3.26 -25.35 0.03
C THR A 108 4.67 -25.90 0.12
N ASN A 109 4.87 -26.91 0.96
CA ASN A 109 6.19 -27.57 1.18
C ASN A 109 7.33 -26.64 1.66
N LEU A 110 6.99 -25.56 2.39
CA LEU A 110 8.00 -24.67 2.98
C LEU A 110 8.89 -25.38 4.00
N LYS A 111 8.35 -26.38 4.69
CA LYS A 111 9.05 -27.20 5.68
C LYS A 111 8.97 -28.65 5.24
N GLN A 112 10.13 -29.20 4.90
CA GLN A 112 10.23 -30.62 4.55
C GLN A 112 10.37 -31.49 5.81
N THR A 113 9.58 -32.56 5.87
CA THR A 113 9.72 -33.57 6.89
C THR A 113 10.96 -34.42 6.60
N PHE A 114 11.56 -35.02 7.63
CA PHE A 114 12.79 -35.85 7.52
C PHE A 114 12.70 -36.90 6.40
N GLY A 115 11.52 -37.51 6.18
CA GLY A 115 11.31 -38.50 5.12
C GLY A 115 11.18 -37.95 3.69
N GLU A 116 10.96 -36.64 3.55
CA GLU A 116 10.84 -35.98 2.23
C GLU A 116 12.18 -35.41 1.72
N ARG A 117 13.15 -35.33 2.61
CA ARG A 117 14.50 -34.89 2.27
C ARG A 117 15.24 -36.01 1.52
N SER A 118 15.73 -35.70 0.34
CA SER A 118 16.52 -36.64 -0.49
C SER A 118 17.92 -36.92 0.09
N ILE A 119 18.17 -36.62 1.35
CA ILE A 119 19.42 -36.86 2.04
C ILE A 119 19.43 -38.33 2.45
N GLY A 120 20.38 -39.13 1.92
CA GLY A 120 20.46 -40.56 2.20
C GLY A 120 20.66 -40.85 3.70
N PHE A 121 19.99 -41.92 4.21
CA PHE A 121 20.06 -42.36 5.59
C PHE A 121 21.49 -42.71 6.07
N THR A 122 22.32 -43.21 5.14
CA THR A 122 23.72 -43.55 5.35
C THR A 122 24.58 -42.34 5.03
N GLY A 123 24.90 -41.52 6.04
CA GLY A 123 25.82 -40.38 5.91
C GLY A 123 25.27 -39.04 6.34
N SER A 124 23.98 -38.94 6.70
CA SER A 124 23.42 -37.75 7.35
C SER A 124 23.83 -37.75 8.83
N SER A 125 24.27 -36.59 9.29
CA SER A 125 24.54 -36.33 10.69
C SER A 125 23.36 -35.64 11.32
N PRO A 126 23.04 -35.91 12.60
CA PRO A 126 21.99 -35.19 13.32
C PRO A 126 22.15 -33.66 13.28
N TYR A 127 23.35 -33.16 13.18
CA TYR A 127 23.65 -31.73 13.09
C TYR A 127 23.22 -31.11 11.76
N ILE A 128 23.33 -31.88 10.65
CA ILE A 128 22.87 -31.46 9.34
C ILE A 128 21.34 -31.39 9.33
N ASP A 129 20.68 -32.39 9.92
CA ASP A 129 19.22 -32.44 10.01
C ASP A 129 18.66 -31.31 10.88
N GLU A 130 19.31 -31.04 12.03
CA GLU A 130 18.91 -29.93 12.91
C GLU A 130 19.11 -28.56 12.25
N ALA A 131 20.17 -28.39 11.47
CA ALA A 131 20.38 -27.20 10.65
C ALA A 131 19.29 -27.07 9.59
N ALA A 132 18.96 -28.15 8.86
CA ALA A 132 17.92 -28.16 7.84
C ALA A 132 16.52 -27.80 8.40
N ASP A 133 16.17 -28.35 9.59
CA ASP A 133 14.93 -27.99 10.29
C ASP A 133 14.87 -26.51 10.66
N SER A 134 16.00 -25.98 11.12
CA SER A 134 16.10 -24.54 11.47
C SER A 134 15.94 -23.63 10.26
N PHE A 135 16.54 -24.02 9.13
CA PHE A 135 16.36 -23.29 7.85
C PHE A 135 14.93 -23.42 7.31
N GLY A 136 14.28 -24.59 7.45
CA GLY A 136 12.85 -24.74 7.09
C GLY A 136 11.95 -23.77 7.88
N ASN A 137 12.16 -23.67 9.19
CA ASN A 137 11.43 -22.71 10.03
C ASN A 137 11.75 -21.26 9.65
N LEU A 138 13.01 -20.96 9.28
CA LEU A 138 13.43 -19.65 8.83
C LEU A 138 12.73 -19.26 7.52
N ILE A 139 12.64 -20.16 6.54
CA ILE A 139 11.98 -19.93 5.25
C ILE A 139 10.50 -19.60 5.47
N GLU A 140 9.79 -20.35 6.33
CA GLU A 140 8.40 -20.08 6.64
C GLU A 140 8.20 -18.65 7.20
N ARG A 141 9.05 -18.24 8.15
CA ARG A 141 9.02 -16.89 8.72
C ARG A 141 9.40 -15.82 7.70
N MET A 142 10.33 -16.14 6.79
CA MET A 142 10.76 -15.24 5.72
C MET A 142 9.62 -14.96 4.74
N VAL A 143 8.86 -15.97 4.35
CA VAL A 143 7.69 -15.83 3.46
C VAL A 143 6.63 -14.94 4.11
N LYS A 144 6.30 -15.17 5.39
CA LYS A 144 5.36 -14.33 6.15
C LYS A 144 5.84 -12.87 6.25
N ALA A 145 7.11 -12.65 6.54
CA ALA A 145 7.67 -11.30 6.60
C ALA A 145 7.65 -10.60 5.23
N ALA A 146 7.94 -11.33 4.15
CA ALA A 146 7.91 -10.80 2.78
C ALA A 146 6.48 -10.39 2.35
N GLU A 147 5.46 -11.18 2.70
CA GLU A 147 4.05 -10.84 2.48
C GLU A 147 3.69 -9.52 3.17
N MET A 148 4.02 -9.40 4.46
CA MET A 148 3.75 -8.18 5.24
C MET A 148 4.48 -6.96 4.67
N GLU A 149 5.74 -7.12 4.27
CA GLU A 149 6.53 -6.03 3.69
C GLU A 149 5.95 -5.58 2.34
N ALA A 150 5.57 -6.51 1.47
CA ALA A 150 4.96 -6.19 0.19
C ALA A 150 3.60 -5.50 0.36
N THR A 151 2.80 -5.93 1.33
CA THR A 151 1.53 -5.31 1.70
C THR A 151 1.72 -3.89 2.20
N LEU A 152 2.66 -3.67 3.12
CA LEU A 152 2.98 -2.33 3.63
C LEU A 152 3.47 -1.37 2.55
N LYS A 153 4.33 -1.83 1.63
CA LYS A 153 4.80 -1.02 0.49
C LYS A 153 3.65 -0.56 -0.41
N ARG A 154 2.69 -1.45 -0.70
CA ARG A 154 1.52 -1.10 -1.51
C ARG A 154 0.57 -0.14 -0.80
N LEU A 155 0.31 -0.36 0.50
CA LEU A 155 -0.49 0.55 1.31
C LEU A 155 0.15 1.95 1.40
N LEU A 156 1.46 2.02 1.60
CA LEU A 156 2.20 3.29 1.66
C LEU A 156 2.06 4.06 0.34
N ALA A 157 2.26 3.41 -0.79
CA ALA A 157 2.13 4.03 -2.11
C ALA A 157 0.72 4.61 -2.34
N GLU A 158 -0.33 3.89 -1.95
CA GLU A 158 -1.71 4.37 -2.07
C GLU A 158 -2.03 5.51 -1.08
N ILE A 159 -1.50 5.45 0.14
CA ILE A 159 -1.61 6.54 1.13
C ILE A 159 -0.97 7.81 0.57
N GLU A 160 0.22 7.73 -0.01
CA GLU A 160 0.89 8.87 -0.64
C GLU A 160 0.11 9.42 -1.83
N ALA A 161 -0.40 8.54 -2.70
CA ALA A 161 -1.22 8.95 -3.83
C ALA A 161 -2.52 9.65 -3.38
N THR A 162 -3.19 9.09 -2.37
CA THR A 162 -4.41 9.68 -1.80
C THR A 162 -4.12 11.00 -1.10
N LYS A 163 -3.00 11.10 -0.35
CA LYS A 163 -2.54 12.35 0.27
C LYS A 163 -2.31 13.44 -0.77
N ARG A 164 -1.64 13.13 -1.89
CA ARG A 164 -1.45 14.10 -2.99
C ARG A 164 -2.77 14.57 -3.57
N ARG A 165 -3.73 13.66 -3.79
CA ARG A 165 -5.07 14.01 -4.30
C ARG A 165 -5.84 14.89 -3.31
N VAL A 166 -5.83 14.56 -2.02
CA VAL A 166 -6.47 15.35 -0.96
C VAL A 166 -5.89 16.75 -0.90
N ASN A 167 -4.56 16.87 -0.89
CA ASN A 167 -3.88 18.18 -0.85
C ASN A 167 -4.19 19.01 -2.11
N ALA A 168 -4.21 18.41 -3.30
CA ALA A 168 -4.55 19.10 -4.53
C ALA A 168 -6.00 19.63 -4.51
N LEU A 169 -6.94 18.86 -3.98
CA LEU A 169 -8.32 19.27 -3.82
C LEU A 169 -8.45 20.42 -2.82
N GLU A 170 -7.77 20.34 -1.69
CA GLU A 170 -7.87 21.30 -0.59
C GLU A 170 -7.24 22.65 -0.93
N PHE A 171 -6.02 22.63 -1.47
CA PHE A 171 -5.22 23.85 -1.65
C PHE A 171 -5.28 24.45 -3.06
N LYS A 172 -5.73 23.68 -4.05
CA LYS A 172 -5.78 24.17 -5.42
C LYS A 172 -7.19 24.18 -5.99
N VAL A 173 -7.85 23.02 -6.07
CA VAL A 173 -9.10 22.89 -6.82
C VAL A 173 -10.27 23.60 -6.14
N ILE A 174 -10.44 23.45 -4.82
CA ILE A 174 -11.54 24.08 -4.08
C ILE A 174 -11.41 25.61 -4.08
N PRO A 175 -10.24 26.22 -3.78
CA PRO A 175 -10.07 27.66 -3.85
C PRO A 175 -10.31 28.22 -5.27
N GLU A 176 -9.74 27.60 -6.31
CA GLU A 176 -9.95 28.03 -7.71
C GLU A 176 -11.44 28.04 -8.10
N LEU A 177 -12.20 27.03 -7.69
CA LEU A 177 -13.64 26.96 -7.94
C LEU A 177 -14.42 28.01 -7.13
N GLU A 178 -14.00 28.31 -5.93
CA GLU A 178 -14.63 29.34 -5.08
C GLU A 178 -14.36 30.75 -5.63
N GLU A 179 -13.15 31.03 -6.07
CA GLU A 179 -12.79 32.28 -6.75
C GLU A 179 -13.59 32.47 -8.04
N ALA A 180 -13.67 31.43 -8.87
CA ALA A 180 -14.50 31.45 -10.08
C ALA A 180 -15.97 31.70 -9.78
N ARG A 181 -16.53 31.15 -8.71
CA ARG A 181 -17.88 31.38 -8.26
C ARG A 181 -18.10 32.85 -7.89
N VAL A 182 -17.18 33.43 -7.11
CA VAL A 182 -17.26 34.85 -6.71
C VAL A 182 -17.18 35.76 -7.94
N PHE A 183 -16.28 35.48 -8.87
CA PHE A 183 -16.15 36.25 -10.11
C PHE A 183 -17.44 36.26 -10.95
N ILE A 184 -18.01 35.07 -11.19
CA ILE A 184 -19.27 34.98 -11.95
C ILE A 184 -20.39 35.69 -11.21
N GLN A 185 -20.48 35.57 -9.90
CA GLN A 185 -21.51 36.21 -9.11
C GLN A 185 -21.42 37.74 -9.20
N LEU A 186 -20.24 38.32 -9.06
CA LEU A 186 -20.00 39.74 -9.21
C LEU A 186 -20.38 40.27 -10.62
N ARG A 187 -20.01 39.51 -11.65
CA ARG A 187 -20.33 39.86 -13.04
C ARG A 187 -21.85 39.84 -13.31
N LEU A 188 -22.56 38.86 -12.76
CA LEU A 188 -24.02 38.79 -12.87
C LEU A 188 -24.69 39.96 -12.14
N GLU A 189 -24.23 40.33 -10.94
CA GLU A 189 -24.72 41.49 -10.20
C GLU A 189 -24.46 42.81 -10.95
N GLU A 190 -23.32 42.96 -11.60
CA GLU A 190 -23.04 44.14 -12.47
C GLU A 190 -24.00 44.20 -13.66
N MET A 191 -24.22 43.08 -14.35
CA MET A 191 -25.18 43.04 -15.47
C MET A 191 -26.61 43.38 -15.04
N GLU A 192 -27.05 42.87 -13.89
CA GLU A 192 -28.37 43.17 -13.31
C GLU A 192 -28.50 44.67 -12.95
N ARG A 193 -27.44 45.30 -12.45
CA ARG A 193 -27.40 46.74 -12.19
C ARG A 193 -27.49 47.52 -13.49
N GLU A 194 -26.70 47.16 -14.50
CA GLU A 194 -26.75 47.80 -15.82
C GLU A 194 -28.14 47.71 -16.46
N GLU A 195 -28.77 46.55 -16.42
CA GLU A 195 -30.15 46.37 -16.93
C GLU A 195 -31.14 47.28 -16.19
N THR A 196 -31.02 47.33 -14.85
CA THR A 196 -31.89 48.22 -14.05
C THR A 196 -31.68 49.69 -14.40
N PHE A 197 -30.45 50.13 -14.64
CA PHE A 197 -30.14 51.50 -15.08
C PHE A 197 -30.70 51.77 -16.48
N ARG A 198 -30.56 50.81 -17.42
CA ARG A 198 -31.16 50.93 -18.76
C ARG A 198 -32.68 51.09 -18.70
N LEU A 199 -33.36 50.25 -17.91
CA LEU A 199 -34.82 50.33 -17.71
C LEU A 199 -35.27 51.68 -17.11
N LYS A 200 -34.55 52.21 -16.10
CA LYS A 200 -34.81 53.52 -15.53
C LYS A 200 -34.66 54.63 -16.55
N ARG A 201 -33.67 54.54 -17.44
CA ARG A 201 -33.46 55.52 -18.53
C ARG A 201 -34.59 55.52 -19.58
N PHE A 202 -35.12 54.30 -19.85
CA PHE A 202 -36.31 54.22 -20.76
C PHE A 202 -37.59 54.75 -20.11
N LYS A 203 -37.77 54.63 -18.81
CA LYS A 203 -38.95 55.09 -18.09
C LYS A 203 -38.95 56.62 -17.89
N ASN A 204 -37.75 57.24 -17.90
CA ASN A 204 -37.61 58.70 -17.74
C ASN A 204 -37.53 59.45 -19.08
N LYS A 205 -37.71 58.77 -20.22
CA LYS A 205 -38.02 59.35 -21.53
C LYS A 205 -39.49 59.21 -21.83
#